data_cff4055a7acecbcfaba5fafbf7f2ee62
#
_entry.id   cff4055a7acecbcfaba5fafbf7f2ee62
#
_cell.length_a   1.000
_cell.length_b   1.000
_cell.length_c   1.000
_cell.angle_alpha   90.00
_cell.angle_beta   90.00
_cell.angle_gamma   90.00
#
_symmetry.space_group_name_H-M   'P 1'
#
loop_
_entity.id
_entity.type
_entity.pdbx_description
1 polymer ?
#
loop_
_entity_poly.entity_id
_entity_poly.type
_entity_poly.pdbx_seq_one_letter_code
_entity_poly.pdbx_strand_id
1 'polypeptide(L)'
;MTEIRRVVASDIEELLRLEALAFSGDRLSRRSFKRWIRHSGCVFLAWEEGGVLLGYILVILRRGTRLARLYSLAVDPAGRGRGIAAQLIGRAEEVARDSGSLYMRLEVAGNNAAAINLYRKLGYQQFGLYQDYYEDHSDALRMEKCIHRLEPRGDSRVIPWISQTTPFTCGPASLMMAMSGLDPDYVASPLEEIEIWRQATTIFMTSGHGGCHPIGLALAAQQRGFAAEVWVNQRGPLFVEGVRDPNKKRVMRLVHESFLEQAEERNISIHYENIEQSTLAAHYAEGANMLVLISTYRMDNRKSPHWVVVSGYDERCLYFHDPDLEVGPYQSIADEQRDAIECHHIPIARDDFASMSMFGGSRLRTAVILRKR
;
A
#
# COMPACT_ATOMS: atom_id res chain seq x y z
N MET A 1 40.77 3.48 -6.81
CA MET A 1 39.63 4.05 -7.55
C MET A 1 38.43 3.98 -6.64
N THR A 2 37.57 4.96 -6.70
CA THR A 2 36.30 5.00 -5.93
C THR A 2 35.16 4.76 -6.90
N GLU A 3 34.26 3.84 -6.60
CA GLU A 3 33.17 3.45 -7.52
C GLU A 3 31.88 3.13 -6.74
N ILE A 4 30.72 3.54 -7.32
CA ILE A 4 29.41 3.03 -6.90
C ILE A 4 29.01 1.97 -7.92
N ARG A 5 28.93 0.72 -7.47
CA ARG A 5 28.59 -0.41 -8.31
C ARG A 5 27.45 -1.25 -7.75
N ARG A 6 26.90 -2.13 -8.57
CA ARG A 6 25.92 -3.10 -8.13
C ARG A 6 26.58 -4.13 -7.20
N VAL A 7 25.85 -4.50 -6.15
CA VAL A 7 26.25 -5.56 -5.22
C VAL A 7 26.18 -6.93 -5.90
N VAL A 8 27.18 -7.77 -5.64
CA VAL A 8 27.30 -9.14 -6.14
C VAL A 8 27.44 -10.15 -5.00
N ALA A 9 27.32 -11.44 -5.30
CA ALA A 9 27.30 -12.49 -4.27
C ALA A 9 28.61 -12.60 -3.46
N SER A 10 29.75 -12.22 -4.05
CA SER A 10 31.04 -12.16 -3.34
C SER A 10 31.12 -11.08 -2.27
N ASP A 11 30.24 -10.08 -2.30
CA ASP A 11 30.25 -8.97 -1.34
C ASP A 11 29.60 -9.32 0.01
N ILE A 12 28.97 -10.49 0.13
CA ILE A 12 28.14 -10.84 1.30
C ILE A 12 28.90 -10.74 2.62
N GLU A 13 30.18 -11.14 2.66
CA GLU A 13 30.99 -11.07 3.90
C GLU A 13 31.23 -9.62 4.33
N GLU A 14 31.54 -8.76 3.37
CA GLU A 14 31.74 -7.33 3.62
C GLU A 14 30.42 -6.63 4.00
N LEU A 15 29.29 -7.02 3.40
CA LEU A 15 27.98 -6.50 3.78
C LEU A 15 27.62 -6.88 5.22
N LEU A 16 27.88 -8.12 5.65
CA LEU A 16 27.67 -8.55 7.03
C LEU A 16 28.57 -7.79 8.01
N ARG A 17 29.80 -7.50 7.61
CA ARG A 17 30.72 -6.65 8.39
C ARG A 17 30.15 -5.25 8.55
N LEU A 18 29.67 -4.63 7.47
CA LEU A 18 29.06 -3.30 7.49
C LEU A 18 27.81 -3.25 8.38
N GLU A 19 26.95 -4.27 8.29
CA GLU A 19 25.76 -4.40 9.16
C GLU A 19 26.15 -4.42 10.65
N ALA A 20 27.17 -5.24 10.99
CA ALA A 20 27.63 -5.35 12.37
C ALA A 20 28.21 -4.04 12.92
N LEU A 21 28.78 -3.19 12.05
CA LEU A 21 29.35 -1.89 12.43
C LEU A 21 28.32 -0.76 12.46
N ALA A 22 27.28 -0.87 11.63
CA ALA A 22 26.31 0.21 11.47
C ALA A 22 25.09 0.09 12.39
N PHE A 23 24.67 -1.14 12.72
CA PHE A 23 23.43 -1.39 13.45
C PHE A 23 23.65 -2.20 14.72
N SER A 24 22.98 -1.82 15.81
CA SER A 24 22.97 -2.56 17.08
C SER A 24 21.93 -3.69 17.09
N GLY A 25 20.79 -3.49 16.42
CA GLY A 25 19.69 -4.43 16.21
C GLY A 25 19.23 -4.42 14.74
N ASP A 26 18.13 -5.10 14.41
CA ASP A 26 17.49 -5.09 13.08
C ASP A 26 18.41 -5.37 11.89
N ARG A 27 19.43 -6.22 12.08
CA ARG A 27 20.46 -6.49 11.07
C ARG A 27 19.96 -7.41 9.96
N LEU A 28 20.34 -7.10 8.73
CA LEU A 28 20.11 -7.98 7.60
C LEU A 28 20.99 -9.24 7.71
N SER A 29 20.33 -10.39 7.59
CA SER A 29 20.99 -11.68 7.64
C SER A 29 21.66 -12.04 6.30
N ARG A 30 22.60 -13.00 6.32
CA ARG A 30 23.18 -13.60 5.11
C ARG A 30 22.11 -14.11 4.13
N ARG A 31 21.01 -14.67 4.67
CA ARG A 31 19.88 -15.17 3.88
C ARG A 31 19.16 -14.01 3.19
N SER A 32 18.94 -12.90 3.89
CA SER A 32 18.33 -11.69 3.35
C SER A 32 19.17 -11.10 2.22
N PHE A 33 20.50 -10.98 2.40
CA PHE A 33 21.40 -10.52 1.35
C PHE A 33 21.37 -11.40 0.10
N LYS A 34 21.44 -12.73 0.26
CA LYS A 34 21.32 -13.67 -0.87
C LYS A 34 19.99 -13.51 -1.62
N ARG A 35 18.88 -13.25 -0.92
CA ARG A 35 17.57 -12.99 -1.51
C ARG A 35 17.61 -11.71 -2.34
N TRP A 36 18.06 -10.62 -1.76
CA TRP A 36 18.04 -9.31 -2.40
C TRP A 36 18.99 -9.20 -3.59
N ILE A 37 20.16 -9.83 -3.55
CA ILE A 37 21.08 -9.88 -4.70
C ILE A 37 20.43 -10.54 -5.93
N ARG A 38 19.56 -11.51 -5.72
CA ARG A 38 18.86 -12.22 -6.81
C ARG A 38 17.55 -11.56 -7.23
N HIS A 39 17.04 -10.63 -6.42
CA HIS A 39 15.74 -10.02 -6.65
C HIS A 39 15.85 -8.91 -7.71
N SER A 40 15.05 -9.02 -8.80
CA SER A 40 15.07 -8.05 -9.90
C SER A 40 14.36 -6.72 -9.58
N GLY A 41 13.49 -6.70 -8.56
CA GLY A 41 12.73 -5.53 -8.12
C GLY A 41 13.43 -4.70 -7.04
N CYS A 42 14.77 -4.64 -7.04
CA CYS A 42 15.49 -3.78 -6.11
C CYS A 42 16.69 -3.10 -6.75
N VAL A 43 17.10 -1.97 -6.17
CA VAL A 43 18.35 -1.28 -6.44
C VAL A 43 19.29 -1.60 -5.28
N PHE A 44 20.34 -2.37 -5.51
CA PHE A 44 21.29 -2.75 -4.50
C PHE A 44 22.69 -2.34 -4.92
N LEU A 45 23.20 -1.26 -4.31
CA LEU A 45 24.47 -0.63 -4.68
C LEU A 45 25.45 -0.63 -3.50
N ALA A 46 26.72 -0.71 -3.81
CA ALA A 46 27.81 -0.59 -2.86
C ALA A 46 28.77 0.53 -3.29
N TRP A 47 29.35 1.19 -2.29
CA TRP A 47 30.49 2.10 -2.44
C TRP A 47 31.76 1.33 -2.16
N GLU A 48 32.58 1.24 -3.19
CA GLU A 48 33.89 0.57 -3.11
C GLU A 48 35.02 1.57 -3.28
N GLU A 49 36.05 1.44 -2.45
CA GLU A 49 37.27 2.22 -2.56
C GLU A 49 38.48 1.31 -2.28
N GLY A 50 39.40 1.19 -3.25
CA GLY A 50 40.60 0.37 -3.11
C GLY A 50 40.33 -1.12 -2.86
N GLY A 51 39.19 -1.64 -3.30
CA GLY A 51 38.80 -3.06 -3.09
C GLY A 51 38.06 -3.31 -1.76
N VAL A 52 37.75 -2.26 -0.98
CA VAL A 52 37.04 -2.36 0.29
C VAL A 52 35.66 -1.70 0.16
N LEU A 53 34.62 -2.35 0.66
CA LEU A 53 33.27 -1.75 0.73
C LEU A 53 33.18 -0.81 1.95
N LEU A 54 32.93 0.46 1.69
CA LEU A 54 32.74 1.49 2.72
C LEU A 54 31.28 1.84 2.96
N GLY A 55 30.37 1.33 2.16
CA GLY A 55 28.93 1.52 2.36
C GLY A 55 28.10 0.77 1.33
N TYR A 56 26.82 0.64 1.63
CA TYR A 56 25.83 0.09 0.70
C TYR A 56 24.49 0.75 0.88
N ILE A 57 23.62 0.64 -0.14
CA ILE A 57 22.22 1.02 -0.11
C ILE A 57 21.36 -0.05 -0.78
N LEU A 58 20.25 -0.41 -0.14
CA LEU A 58 19.23 -1.29 -0.68
C LEU A 58 17.90 -0.54 -0.78
N VAL A 59 17.37 -0.44 -2.00
CA VAL A 59 16.08 0.18 -2.29
C VAL A 59 15.18 -0.85 -2.96
N ILE A 60 13.97 -1.03 -2.44
CA ILE A 60 12.95 -1.93 -2.98
C ILE A 60 12.07 -1.12 -3.93
N LEU A 61 11.83 -1.66 -5.14
CA LEU A 61 10.93 -1.11 -6.14
C LEU A 61 9.62 -1.90 -6.06
N ARG A 62 8.56 -1.27 -5.54
CA ARG A 62 7.27 -1.94 -5.40
C ARG A 62 6.59 -2.06 -6.76
N ARG A 63 6.40 -3.30 -7.19
CA ARG A 63 5.78 -3.61 -8.49
C ARG A 63 4.36 -3.04 -8.57
N GLY A 64 4.00 -2.51 -9.75
CA GLY A 64 2.66 -1.94 -10.00
C GLY A 64 2.39 -0.60 -9.31
N THR A 65 3.38 -0.06 -8.60
CA THR A 65 3.30 1.26 -7.96
C THR A 65 4.38 2.19 -8.51
N ARG A 66 4.33 3.45 -8.10
CA ARG A 66 5.37 4.45 -8.39
C ARG A 66 6.26 4.72 -7.17
N LEU A 67 6.29 3.79 -6.23
CA LEU A 67 7.01 3.90 -4.98
C LEU A 67 8.32 3.10 -5.02
N ALA A 68 9.42 3.74 -4.64
CA ALA A 68 10.66 3.13 -4.20
C ALA A 68 10.79 3.28 -2.68
N ARG A 69 11.30 2.25 -1.99
CA ARG A 69 11.56 2.30 -0.56
C ARG A 69 13.02 2.07 -0.26
N LEU A 70 13.68 3.03 0.39
CA LEU A 70 15.01 2.85 0.94
C LEU A 70 14.88 1.91 2.16
N TYR A 71 15.26 0.66 1.96
CA TYR A 71 15.09 -0.42 2.94
C TYR A 71 16.24 -0.49 3.95
N SER A 72 17.49 -0.32 3.46
CA SER A 72 18.67 -0.28 4.33
C SER A 72 19.79 0.57 3.70
N LEU A 73 20.50 1.29 4.56
CA LEU A 73 21.67 2.10 4.21
C LEU A 73 22.70 2.00 5.34
N ALA A 74 23.88 1.51 5.03
CA ALA A 74 24.99 1.45 5.98
C ALA A 74 26.25 2.09 5.41
N VAL A 75 26.99 2.80 6.27
CA VAL A 75 28.30 3.38 5.94
C VAL A 75 29.27 3.04 7.07
N ASP A 76 30.43 2.48 6.68
CA ASP A 76 31.53 2.18 7.58
C ASP A 76 31.90 3.44 8.41
N PRO A 77 32.15 3.31 9.71
CA PRO A 77 32.62 4.43 10.53
C PRO A 77 33.82 5.18 9.92
N ALA A 78 34.74 4.49 9.27
CA ALA A 78 35.88 5.09 8.57
C ALA A 78 35.49 5.93 7.33
N GLY A 79 34.30 5.71 6.78
CA GLY A 79 33.75 6.45 5.63
C GLY A 79 32.81 7.59 6.03
N ARG A 80 32.47 7.74 7.30
CA ARG A 80 31.54 8.78 7.76
C ARG A 80 32.11 10.19 7.54
N GLY A 81 31.21 11.16 7.32
CA GLY A 81 31.60 12.56 7.04
C GLY A 81 32.10 12.81 5.62
N ARG A 82 32.32 11.76 4.80
CA ARG A 82 32.85 11.85 3.43
C ARG A 82 31.77 11.97 2.35
N GLY A 83 30.50 12.07 2.73
CA GLY A 83 29.40 12.21 1.79
C GLY A 83 28.95 10.89 1.11
N ILE A 84 29.48 9.73 1.53
CA ILE A 84 29.20 8.41 0.93
C ILE A 84 27.71 8.11 0.93
N ALA A 85 27.02 8.31 2.07
CA ALA A 85 25.58 8.09 2.18
C ALA A 85 24.78 8.94 1.18
N ALA A 86 25.11 10.23 1.06
CA ALA A 86 24.43 11.14 0.14
C ALA A 86 24.59 10.73 -1.33
N GLN A 87 25.79 10.27 -1.70
CA GLN A 87 26.08 9.83 -3.06
C GLN A 87 25.40 8.49 -3.37
N LEU A 88 25.35 7.55 -2.41
CA LEU A 88 24.60 6.29 -2.56
C LEU A 88 23.11 6.56 -2.73
N ILE A 89 22.53 7.46 -1.91
CA ILE A 89 21.12 7.85 -2.02
C ILE A 89 20.84 8.48 -3.38
N GLY A 90 21.65 9.47 -3.79
CA GLY A 90 21.48 10.15 -5.07
C GLY A 90 21.52 9.17 -6.25
N ARG A 91 22.49 8.23 -6.25
CA ARG A 91 22.58 7.22 -7.29
C ARG A 91 21.40 6.24 -7.28
N ALA A 92 20.93 5.85 -6.10
CA ALA A 92 19.76 4.98 -5.97
C ALA A 92 18.46 5.68 -6.41
N GLU A 93 18.31 6.98 -6.13
CA GLU A 93 17.20 7.81 -6.62
C GLU A 93 17.18 7.89 -8.16
N GLU A 94 18.34 8.05 -8.81
CA GLU A 94 18.45 8.03 -10.26
C GLU A 94 17.97 6.71 -10.84
N VAL A 95 18.49 5.58 -10.35
CA VAL A 95 18.12 4.24 -10.83
C VAL A 95 16.64 3.94 -10.56
N ALA A 96 16.11 4.33 -9.41
CA ALA A 96 14.69 4.17 -9.08
C ALA A 96 13.79 5.01 -10.02
N ARG A 97 14.19 6.24 -10.33
CA ARG A 97 13.51 7.12 -11.29
C ARG A 97 13.51 6.54 -12.70
N ASP A 98 14.66 6.06 -13.16
CA ASP A 98 14.80 5.41 -14.47
C ASP A 98 13.94 4.12 -14.56
N SER A 99 13.68 3.48 -13.42
CA SER A 99 12.76 2.35 -13.27
C SER A 99 11.28 2.76 -13.16
N GLY A 100 10.97 4.06 -13.24
CA GLY A 100 9.61 4.61 -13.24
C GLY A 100 9.05 4.98 -11.88
N SER A 101 9.85 4.98 -10.80
CA SER A 101 9.41 5.45 -9.49
C SER A 101 9.29 6.98 -9.47
N LEU A 102 8.23 7.48 -8.82
CA LEU A 102 8.01 8.93 -8.63
C LEU A 102 8.43 9.37 -7.22
N TYR A 103 8.32 8.49 -6.25
CA TYR A 103 8.61 8.77 -4.84
C TYR A 103 9.62 7.77 -4.29
N MET A 104 10.43 8.25 -3.35
CA MET A 104 11.24 7.39 -2.49
C MET A 104 10.87 7.66 -1.03
N ARG A 105 10.56 6.59 -0.30
CA ARG A 105 10.23 6.59 1.13
C ARG A 105 11.30 5.93 1.94
N LEU A 106 11.36 6.30 3.20
CA LEU A 106 12.20 5.65 4.20
C LEU A 106 11.59 5.79 5.59
N GLU A 107 12.02 4.94 6.47
CA GLU A 107 11.81 5.02 7.90
C GLU A 107 13.16 5.22 8.60
N VAL A 108 13.18 6.10 9.60
CA VAL A 108 14.38 6.41 10.36
C VAL A 108 14.05 6.55 11.85
N ALA A 109 14.86 5.94 12.71
CA ALA A 109 14.67 6.02 14.15
C ALA A 109 14.67 7.49 14.62
N GLY A 110 13.67 7.86 15.43
CA GLY A 110 13.47 9.23 15.90
C GLY A 110 14.67 9.80 16.67
N ASN A 111 15.49 8.92 17.27
CA ASN A 111 16.72 9.25 17.97
C ASN A 111 17.95 9.36 17.03
N ASN A 112 17.87 8.99 15.77
CA ASN A 112 18.96 9.08 14.79
C ASN A 112 19.03 10.46 14.12
N ALA A 113 19.40 11.48 14.91
CA ALA A 113 19.48 12.86 14.43
C ALA A 113 20.40 13.06 13.22
N ALA A 114 21.48 12.26 13.11
CA ALA A 114 22.42 12.35 12.00
C ALA A 114 21.77 11.93 10.68
N ALA A 115 21.06 10.81 10.65
CA ALA A 115 20.35 10.33 9.48
C ALA A 115 19.16 11.23 9.11
N ILE A 116 18.37 11.67 10.09
CA ILE A 116 17.25 12.60 9.88
C ILE A 116 17.73 13.90 9.21
N ASN A 117 18.83 14.48 9.70
CA ASN A 117 19.41 15.68 9.13
C ASN A 117 19.95 15.46 7.71
N LEU A 118 20.54 14.29 7.43
CA LEU A 118 20.97 13.91 6.09
C LEU A 118 19.76 13.86 5.14
N TYR A 119 18.71 13.15 5.50
CA TYR A 119 17.51 13.01 4.66
C TYR A 119 16.83 14.36 4.41
N ARG A 120 16.71 15.22 5.44
CA ARG A 120 16.18 16.59 5.27
C ARG A 120 17.02 17.43 4.31
N LYS A 121 18.35 17.36 4.39
CA LYS A 121 19.25 18.05 3.45
C LYS A 121 19.12 17.53 2.01
N LEU A 122 18.75 16.27 1.83
CA LEU A 122 18.50 15.66 0.52
C LEU A 122 17.07 15.92 0.00
N GLY A 123 16.23 16.64 0.75
CA GLY A 123 14.89 17.04 0.34
C GLY A 123 13.78 16.07 0.76
N TYR A 124 14.06 15.12 1.65
CA TYR A 124 13.02 14.28 2.24
C TYR A 124 12.22 15.08 3.28
N GLN A 125 10.90 14.94 3.23
CA GLN A 125 9.96 15.55 4.15
C GLN A 125 9.30 14.49 5.02
N GLN A 126 9.10 14.79 6.30
CA GLN A 126 8.37 13.91 7.19
C GLN A 126 6.87 13.94 6.84
N PHE A 127 6.25 12.78 6.66
CA PHE A 127 4.82 12.67 6.40
C PHE A 127 4.09 11.77 7.40
N GLY A 128 4.80 11.11 8.33
CA GLY A 128 4.20 10.25 9.33
C GLY A 128 5.16 9.85 10.43
N LEU A 129 4.63 9.12 11.40
CA LEU A 129 5.32 8.54 12.54
C LEU A 129 4.74 7.14 12.80
N TYR A 130 5.60 6.16 13.03
CA TYR A 130 5.21 4.88 13.63
C TYR A 130 5.73 4.82 15.06
N GLN A 131 4.82 4.59 15.98
CA GLN A 131 5.18 4.37 17.38
C GLN A 131 5.63 2.93 17.59
N ASP A 132 6.62 2.74 18.47
CA ASP A 132 7.08 1.40 18.89
C ASP A 132 7.53 0.51 17.70
N TYR A 133 8.29 1.09 16.78
CA TYR A 133 8.60 0.47 15.49
C TYR A 133 9.83 -0.44 15.51
N TYR A 134 10.90 -0.05 16.21
CA TYR A 134 12.16 -0.80 16.25
C TYR A 134 12.19 -1.79 17.42
N GLU A 135 13.09 -2.78 17.36
CA GLU A 135 13.28 -3.77 18.45
C GLU A 135 13.57 -3.13 19.81
N ASP A 136 14.13 -1.92 19.83
CA ASP A 136 14.39 -1.13 21.03
C ASP A 136 13.21 -0.26 21.47
N HIS A 137 12.02 -0.48 20.89
CA HIS A 137 10.80 0.28 21.14
C HIS A 137 10.87 1.77 20.74
N SER A 138 11.88 2.16 19.94
CA SER A 138 11.95 3.53 19.43
C SER A 138 10.99 3.74 18.25
N ASP A 139 10.48 4.97 18.14
CA ASP A 139 9.59 5.39 17.07
C ASP A 139 10.36 5.57 15.75
N ALA A 140 9.69 5.31 14.63
CA ALA A 140 10.21 5.59 13.30
C ALA A 140 9.54 6.82 12.70
N LEU A 141 10.32 7.82 12.32
CA LEU A 141 9.87 8.89 11.44
C LEU A 141 9.75 8.35 10.02
N ARG A 142 8.61 8.58 9.39
CA ARG A 142 8.41 8.28 7.97
C ARG A 142 8.76 9.52 7.16
N MET A 143 9.66 9.36 6.21
CA MET A 143 10.07 10.44 5.34
C MET A 143 9.89 10.07 3.87
N GLU A 144 9.50 11.03 3.04
CA GLU A 144 9.25 10.86 1.62
C GLU A 144 9.92 11.98 0.81
N LYS A 145 10.38 11.64 -0.37
CA LYS A 145 10.87 12.59 -1.38
C LYS A 145 10.28 12.25 -2.74
N CYS A 146 9.74 13.26 -3.44
CA CYS A 146 9.49 13.14 -4.87
C CYS A 146 10.84 13.14 -5.61
N ILE A 147 11.21 11.99 -6.16
CA ILE A 147 12.46 11.82 -6.93
C ILE A 147 12.31 12.16 -8.40
N HIS A 148 11.10 12.37 -8.87
CA HIS A 148 10.83 12.89 -10.21
C HIS A 148 10.89 14.43 -10.18
N ARG A 149 11.38 15.06 -11.26
CA ARG A 149 11.67 16.52 -11.30
C ARG A 149 10.50 17.46 -11.07
N LEU A 150 9.30 16.97 -10.92
CA LEU A 150 8.12 17.79 -10.68
C LEU A 150 7.66 17.55 -9.23
N GLU A 151 7.52 18.58 -8.44
CA GLU A 151 6.99 18.49 -7.09
C GLU A 151 5.48 18.26 -7.14
N PRO A 152 4.96 17.15 -6.61
CA PRO A 152 3.53 16.97 -6.50
C PRO A 152 3.00 17.86 -5.38
N ARG A 153 1.92 18.55 -5.66
CA ARG A 153 1.08 19.19 -4.64
C ARG A 153 -0.22 18.41 -4.60
N GLY A 154 -0.46 17.69 -3.53
CA GLY A 154 -1.68 16.96 -3.30
C GLY A 154 -2.17 17.16 -1.88
N ASP A 155 -3.47 17.03 -1.70
CA ASP A 155 -4.09 16.99 -0.38
C ASP A 155 -4.12 15.53 0.09
N SER A 156 -3.62 15.25 1.30
CA SER A 156 -3.65 13.94 1.92
C SER A 156 -4.34 14.01 3.28
N ARG A 157 -5.34 13.16 3.47
CA ARG A 157 -6.04 13.02 4.75
C ARG A 157 -5.40 11.92 5.57
N VAL A 158 -5.48 12.07 6.88
CA VAL A 158 -5.05 11.03 7.80
C VAL A 158 -6.18 9.99 7.89
N ILE A 159 -6.09 8.94 7.08
CA ILE A 159 -6.92 7.75 7.21
C ILE A 159 -6.08 6.69 7.93
N PRO A 160 -6.54 6.16 9.09
CA PRO A 160 -5.80 5.11 9.79
C PRO A 160 -5.73 3.84 8.93
N TRP A 161 -4.58 3.20 8.89
CA TRP A 161 -4.47 1.91 8.21
C TRP A 161 -4.87 0.76 9.14
N ILE A 162 -5.62 -0.19 8.59
CA ILE A 162 -6.09 -1.39 9.29
C ILE A 162 -5.83 -2.60 8.40
N SER A 163 -5.07 -3.57 8.90
CA SER A 163 -4.85 -4.83 8.21
C SER A 163 -6.11 -5.69 8.21
N GLN A 164 -6.37 -6.36 7.10
CA GLN A 164 -7.37 -7.43 7.08
C GLN A 164 -6.89 -8.62 7.90
N THR A 165 -7.80 -9.29 8.61
CA THR A 165 -7.46 -10.45 9.43
C THR A 165 -7.59 -11.78 8.67
N THR A 166 -8.25 -11.77 7.52
CA THR A 166 -8.45 -12.96 6.68
C THR A 166 -8.25 -12.64 5.20
N PRO A 167 -7.93 -13.64 4.33
CA PRO A 167 -7.68 -13.40 2.91
C PRO A 167 -8.88 -12.89 2.09
N PHE A 168 -10.07 -12.76 2.68
CA PHE A 168 -11.30 -12.36 1.99
C PHE A 168 -11.99 -11.14 2.60
N THR A 169 -11.38 -10.50 3.60
CA THR A 169 -11.95 -9.35 4.31
C THR A 169 -11.36 -8.00 3.91
N CYS A 170 -10.78 -7.89 2.72
CA CYS A 170 -10.29 -6.61 2.20
C CYS A 170 -11.36 -5.50 2.15
N GLY A 171 -12.60 -5.85 1.80
CA GLY A 171 -13.73 -4.91 1.81
C GLY A 171 -14.05 -4.37 3.20
N PRO A 172 -14.28 -5.23 4.19
CA PRO A 172 -14.47 -4.83 5.60
C PRO A 172 -13.33 -3.97 6.16
N ALA A 173 -12.08 -4.39 6.00
CA ALA A 173 -10.94 -3.64 6.49
C ALA A 173 -10.84 -2.25 5.83
N SER A 174 -11.06 -2.16 4.50
CA SER A 174 -11.14 -0.89 3.78
C SER A 174 -12.30 -0.03 4.27
N LEU A 175 -13.46 -0.63 4.57
CA LEU A 175 -14.60 0.11 5.11
C LEU A 175 -14.32 0.65 6.52
N MET A 176 -13.71 -0.15 7.40
CA MET A 176 -13.29 0.29 8.72
C MET A 176 -12.30 1.45 8.65
N MET A 177 -11.29 1.38 7.76
CA MET A 177 -10.37 2.50 7.52
C MET A 177 -11.09 3.77 7.09
N ALA A 178 -12.03 3.66 6.14
CA ALA A 178 -12.80 4.80 5.65
C ALA A 178 -13.66 5.42 6.75
N MET A 179 -14.34 4.61 7.57
CA MET A 179 -15.16 5.08 8.69
C MET A 179 -14.30 5.71 9.79
N SER A 180 -13.18 5.10 10.17
CA SER A 180 -12.23 5.67 11.13
C SER A 180 -11.65 7.01 10.69
N GLY A 181 -11.44 7.21 9.39
CA GLY A 181 -10.99 8.49 8.84
C GLY A 181 -12.06 9.58 8.82
N LEU A 182 -13.35 9.22 8.88
CA LEU A 182 -14.49 10.15 8.97
C LEU A 182 -14.90 10.44 10.41
N ASP A 183 -14.74 9.47 11.28
CA ASP A 183 -15.14 9.55 12.68
C ASP A 183 -14.07 8.98 13.59
N PRO A 184 -13.33 9.84 14.33
CA PRO A 184 -12.31 9.41 15.28
C PRO A 184 -12.85 8.53 16.44
N ASP A 185 -14.14 8.62 16.73
CA ASP A 185 -14.79 7.83 17.77
C ASP A 185 -15.18 6.42 17.28
N TYR A 186 -15.07 6.14 15.99
CA TYR A 186 -15.32 4.81 15.44
C TYR A 186 -14.21 3.83 15.84
N VAL A 187 -14.59 2.71 16.47
CA VAL A 187 -13.66 1.68 16.94
C VAL A 187 -13.67 0.48 16.00
N ALA A 188 -12.59 0.31 15.26
CA ALA A 188 -12.36 -0.88 14.45
C ALA A 188 -11.91 -2.06 15.32
N SER A 189 -12.37 -3.27 14.98
CA SER A 189 -11.97 -4.51 15.66
C SER A 189 -12.09 -5.72 14.74
N PRO A 190 -11.39 -6.84 15.03
CA PRO A 190 -11.55 -8.08 14.25
C PRO A 190 -12.98 -8.62 14.23
N LEU A 191 -13.75 -8.42 15.33
CA LEU A 191 -15.15 -8.81 15.39
C LEU A 191 -15.98 -7.94 14.44
N GLU A 192 -15.76 -6.64 14.43
CA GLU A 192 -16.42 -5.68 13.55
C GLU A 192 -16.13 -6.00 12.07
N GLU A 193 -14.89 -6.38 11.75
CA GLU A 193 -14.50 -6.81 10.42
C GLU A 193 -15.33 -8.00 9.92
N ILE A 194 -15.50 -9.02 10.77
CA ILE A 194 -16.30 -10.21 10.43
C ILE A 194 -17.79 -9.87 10.32
N GLU A 195 -18.33 -8.99 11.19
CA GLU A 195 -19.71 -8.55 11.09
C GLU A 195 -19.99 -7.79 9.80
N ILE A 196 -19.09 -6.91 9.38
CA ILE A 196 -19.18 -6.22 8.08
C ILE A 196 -19.14 -7.23 6.94
N TRP A 197 -18.22 -8.22 7.00
CA TRP A 197 -18.16 -9.26 5.98
C TRP A 197 -19.45 -10.06 5.88
N ARG A 198 -20.03 -10.49 7.00
CA ARG A 198 -21.34 -11.20 7.01
C ARG A 198 -22.45 -10.40 6.37
N GLN A 199 -22.45 -9.09 6.58
CA GLN A 199 -23.46 -8.18 6.03
C GLN A 199 -23.26 -7.90 4.53
N ALA A 200 -22.02 -7.88 4.04
CA ALA A 200 -21.69 -7.42 2.69
C ALA A 200 -21.25 -8.54 1.74
N THR A 201 -21.08 -9.78 2.22
CA THR A 201 -20.53 -10.87 1.41
C THR A 201 -21.44 -11.30 0.27
N THR A 202 -20.81 -11.62 -0.89
CA THR A 202 -21.47 -12.34 -2.00
C THR A 202 -21.67 -13.83 -1.71
N ILE A 203 -21.25 -14.32 -0.52
CA ILE A 203 -21.24 -15.70 -0.01
C ILE A 203 -20.26 -16.58 -0.78
N PHE A 204 -20.30 -16.57 -2.09
CA PHE A 204 -19.42 -17.36 -2.95
C PHE A 204 -18.63 -16.47 -3.93
N MET A 205 -17.48 -17.02 -4.33
CA MET A 205 -16.69 -16.60 -5.49
C MET A 205 -16.30 -17.81 -6.33
N THR A 206 -15.48 -17.62 -7.36
CA THR A 206 -14.95 -18.68 -8.21
C THR A 206 -14.28 -19.77 -7.38
N SER A 207 -13.52 -19.39 -6.34
CA SER A 207 -12.92 -20.29 -5.35
C SER A 207 -12.97 -19.63 -3.96
N GLY A 208 -13.16 -20.45 -2.92
CA GLY A 208 -13.16 -19.96 -1.53
C GLY A 208 -14.44 -19.22 -1.11
N HIS A 209 -14.28 -18.37 -0.09
CA HIS A 209 -15.33 -17.50 0.44
C HIS A 209 -15.60 -16.32 -0.47
N GLY A 210 -16.83 -15.78 -0.43
CA GLY A 210 -17.21 -14.59 -1.16
C GLY A 210 -16.51 -13.33 -0.62
N GLY A 211 -16.05 -12.47 -1.53
CA GLY A 211 -15.69 -11.11 -1.20
C GLY A 211 -16.94 -10.26 -0.91
N CYS A 212 -16.77 -8.94 -0.79
CA CYS A 212 -17.86 -8.04 -0.48
C CYS A 212 -18.45 -7.39 -1.72
N HIS A 213 -19.80 -7.30 -1.72
CA HIS A 213 -20.59 -6.60 -2.71
C HIS A 213 -20.58 -5.09 -2.42
N PRO A 214 -20.44 -4.20 -3.41
CA PRO A 214 -20.41 -2.75 -3.17
C PRO A 214 -21.67 -2.24 -2.44
N ILE A 215 -22.85 -2.69 -2.84
CA ILE A 215 -24.11 -2.32 -2.16
C ILE A 215 -24.12 -2.86 -0.72
N GLY A 216 -23.65 -4.09 -0.50
CA GLY A 216 -23.53 -4.65 0.86
C GLY A 216 -22.60 -3.82 1.77
N LEU A 217 -21.46 -3.32 1.24
CA LEU A 217 -20.58 -2.43 1.97
C LEU A 217 -21.25 -1.08 2.29
N ALA A 218 -22.02 -0.50 1.36
CA ALA A 218 -22.76 0.72 1.58
C ALA A 218 -23.86 0.55 2.65
N LEU A 219 -24.58 -0.59 2.62
CA LEU A 219 -25.56 -0.96 3.64
C LEU A 219 -24.92 -1.11 5.04
N ALA A 220 -23.76 -1.77 5.10
CA ALA A 220 -23.00 -1.94 6.33
C ALA A 220 -22.51 -0.60 6.91
N ALA A 221 -22.07 0.32 6.05
CA ALA A 221 -21.70 1.68 6.46
C ALA A 221 -22.91 2.46 6.99
N GLN A 222 -24.04 2.37 6.32
CA GLN A 222 -25.25 3.08 6.73
C GLN A 222 -25.77 2.58 8.09
N GLN A 223 -25.70 1.29 8.37
CA GLN A 223 -26.06 0.72 9.67
C GLN A 223 -25.21 1.26 10.82
N ARG A 224 -23.99 1.73 10.50
CA ARG A 224 -23.03 2.34 11.43
C ARG A 224 -23.09 3.85 11.49
N GLY A 225 -24.14 4.44 10.90
CA GLY A 225 -24.42 5.88 10.99
C GLY A 225 -23.74 6.73 9.91
N PHE A 226 -23.10 6.14 8.91
CA PHE A 226 -22.51 6.89 7.81
C PHE A 226 -23.48 7.02 6.63
N ALA A 227 -23.37 8.10 5.87
CA ALA A 227 -24.00 8.20 4.57
C ALA A 227 -23.14 7.46 3.53
N ALA A 228 -23.79 6.72 2.63
CA ALA A 228 -23.09 5.97 1.60
C ALA A 228 -23.84 6.02 0.27
N GLU A 229 -23.06 6.04 -0.83
CA GLU A 229 -23.55 5.88 -2.20
C GLU A 229 -22.64 4.92 -2.96
N VAL A 230 -23.18 4.29 -4.00
CA VAL A 230 -22.49 3.26 -4.79
C VAL A 230 -22.39 3.70 -6.24
N TRP A 231 -21.21 3.57 -6.82
CA TRP A 231 -20.97 3.68 -8.25
C TRP A 231 -20.61 2.31 -8.79
N VAL A 232 -21.33 1.85 -9.83
CA VAL A 232 -21.10 0.54 -10.46
C VAL A 232 -21.52 0.58 -11.92
N ASN A 233 -20.64 0.15 -12.81
CA ASN A 233 -20.91 0.21 -14.26
C ASN A 233 -21.74 -0.95 -14.80
N GLN A 234 -22.31 -1.78 -13.95
CA GLN A 234 -23.10 -2.96 -14.33
C GLN A 234 -24.38 -3.03 -13.49
N ARG A 235 -25.49 -3.46 -14.13
CA ARG A 235 -26.81 -3.60 -13.46
C ARG A 235 -27.10 -5.03 -13.01
N GLY A 236 -26.39 -6.01 -13.53
CA GLY A 236 -26.62 -7.43 -13.21
C GLY A 236 -25.87 -7.91 -11.97
N PRO A 237 -26.06 -9.17 -11.60
CA PRO A 237 -25.37 -9.77 -10.47
C PRO A 237 -23.85 -9.71 -10.65
N LEU A 238 -23.16 -9.12 -9.68
CA LEU A 238 -21.72 -8.91 -9.73
C LEU A 238 -20.95 -10.19 -9.35
N PHE A 239 -19.73 -10.34 -9.85
CA PHE A 239 -18.78 -11.43 -9.53
C PHE A 239 -19.24 -12.85 -9.92
N VAL A 240 -20.30 -13.00 -10.71
CA VAL A 240 -20.83 -14.33 -11.14
C VAL A 240 -20.01 -14.92 -12.29
N GLU A 241 -19.25 -14.09 -13.00
CA GLU A 241 -18.36 -14.55 -14.08
C GLU A 241 -17.30 -15.51 -13.53
N GLY A 242 -17.06 -16.61 -14.25
CA GLY A 242 -16.09 -17.62 -13.84
C GLY A 242 -16.58 -18.61 -12.78
N VAL A 243 -17.68 -18.35 -12.09
CA VAL A 243 -18.32 -19.34 -11.19
C VAL A 243 -18.97 -20.40 -12.05
N ARG A 244 -18.56 -21.67 -11.90
CA ARG A 244 -19.07 -22.78 -12.73
C ARG A 244 -20.33 -23.44 -12.15
N ASP A 245 -20.40 -23.50 -10.81
CA ASP A 245 -21.49 -24.17 -10.10
C ASP A 245 -22.81 -23.36 -10.21
N PRO A 246 -23.89 -23.95 -10.79
CA PRO A 246 -25.16 -23.26 -10.96
C PRO A 246 -25.85 -22.91 -9.63
N ASN A 247 -25.65 -23.71 -8.57
CA ASN A 247 -26.22 -23.44 -7.25
C ASN A 247 -25.55 -22.21 -6.61
N LYS A 248 -24.23 -22.11 -6.72
CA LYS A 248 -23.49 -20.91 -6.26
C LYS A 248 -23.97 -19.68 -7.02
N LYS A 249 -24.10 -19.74 -8.34
CA LYS A 249 -24.64 -18.64 -9.15
C LYS A 249 -26.04 -18.21 -8.71
N ARG A 250 -26.91 -19.18 -8.42
CA ARG A 250 -28.26 -18.90 -7.93
C ARG A 250 -28.22 -18.16 -6.59
N VAL A 251 -27.41 -18.60 -5.64
CA VAL A 251 -27.26 -17.91 -4.34
C VAL A 251 -26.74 -16.50 -4.54
N MET A 252 -25.70 -16.30 -5.35
CA MET A 252 -25.14 -14.98 -5.61
C MET A 252 -26.15 -14.01 -6.27
N ARG A 253 -27.06 -14.53 -7.14
CA ARG A 253 -28.15 -13.71 -7.69
C ARG A 253 -29.15 -13.28 -6.63
N LEU A 254 -29.59 -14.22 -5.78
CA LEU A 254 -30.50 -13.92 -4.68
C LEU A 254 -29.91 -12.89 -3.70
N VAL A 255 -28.61 -13.01 -3.40
CA VAL A 255 -27.90 -12.03 -2.57
C VAL A 255 -27.86 -10.65 -3.23
N HIS A 256 -27.59 -10.59 -4.54
CA HIS A 256 -27.59 -9.33 -5.29
C HIS A 256 -28.98 -8.67 -5.29
N GLU A 257 -30.05 -9.46 -5.57
CA GLU A 257 -31.45 -9.00 -5.54
C GLU A 257 -31.79 -8.44 -4.14
N SER A 258 -31.47 -9.18 -3.08
CA SER A 258 -31.69 -8.73 -1.71
C SER A 258 -30.95 -7.43 -1.37
N PHE A 259 -29.73 -7.25 -1.86
CA PHE A 259 -29.00 -5.99 -1.67
C PHE A 259 -29.65 -4.82 -2.41
N LEU A 260 -30.21 -5.04 -3.59
CA LEU A 260 -30.94 -4.00 -4.32
C LEU A 260 -32.21 -3.58 -3.58
N GLU A 261 -32.99 -4.53 -3.10
CA GLU A 261 -34.21 -4.28 -2.30
C GLU A 261 -33.87 -3.49 -1.03
N GLN A 262 -32.86 -3.91 -0.27
CA GLN A 262 -32.42 -3.20 0.93
C GLN A 262 -31.90 -1.78 0.62
N ALA A 263 -31.20 -1.59 -0.51
CA ALA A 263 -30.69 -0.30 -0.90
C ALA A 263 -31.84 0.68 -1.25
N GLU A 264 -32.88 0.19 -1.93
CA GLU A 264 -34.11 0.95 -2.23
C GLU A 264 -34.82 1.34 -0.93
N GLU A 265 -35.11 0.39 -0.04
CA GLU A 265 -35.74 0.62 1.26
C GLU A 265 -35.02 1.66 2.11
N ARG A 266 -33.68 1.69 2.04
CA ARG A 266 -32.83 2.57 2.83
C ARG A 266 -32.36 3.82 2.11
N ASN A 267 -32.86 4.06 0.89
CA ASN A 267 -32.55 5.21 0.05
C ASN A 267 -31.04 5.37 -0.21
N ILE A 268 -30.32 4.26 -0.46
CA ILE A 268 -28.92 4.30 -0.89
C ILE A 268 -28.89 4.59 -2.40
N SER A 269 -28.22 5.67 -2.78
CA SER A 269 -28.06 6.03 -4.19
C SER A 269 -27.12 5.06 -4.90
N ILE A 270 -27.56 4.52 -6.04
CA ILE A 270 -26.75 3.64 -6.90
C ILE A 270 -26.63 4.29 -8.28
N HIS A 271 -25.40 4.67 -8.65
CA HIS A 271 -25.07 5.26 -9.94
C HIS A 271 -24.56 4.15 -10.89
N TYR A 272 -25.36 3.83 -11.92
CA TYR A 272 -25.04 2.77 -12.88
C TYR A 272 -24.20 3.29 -14.05
N GLU A 273 -23.00 3.77 -13.73
CA GLU A 273 -22.05 4.34 -14.69
C GLU A 273 -20.60 4.14 -14.22
N ASN A 274 -19.64 4.37 -15.13
CA ASN A 274 -18.25 4.39 -14.74
C ASN A 274 -17.98 5.60 -13.87
N ILE A 275 -17.40 5.38 -12.69
CA ILE A 275 -16.87 6.50 -11.92
C ILE A 275 -15.56 6.97 -12.56
N GLU A 276 -15.55 8.23 -12.98
CA GLU A 276 -14.36 8.86 -13.54
C GLU A 276 -13.41 9.32 -12.43
N GLN A 277 -12.11 9.42 -12.75
CA GLN A 277 -11.13 9.89 -11.76
C GLN A 277 -11.36 11.32 -11.30
N SER A 278 -11.93 12.16 -12.17
CA SER A 278 -12.37 13.52 -11.82
C SER A 278 -13.49 13.53 -10.78
N THR A 279 -14.41 12.57 -10.88
CA THR A 279 -15.50 12.38 -9.91
C THR A 279 -14.95 11.91 -8.55
N LEU A 280 -14.01 10.95 -8.56
CA LEU A 280 -13.30 10.55 -7.34
C LEU A 280 -12.57 11.72 -6.68
N ALA A 281 -11.89 12.55 -7.48
CA ALA A 281 -11.20 13.74 -6.99
C ALA A 281 -12.17 14.76 -6.38
N ALA A 282 -13.33 14.99 -6.99
CA ALA A 282 -14.36 15.88 -6.49
C ALA A 282 -14.91 15.40 -5.13
N HIS A 283 -15.28 14.12 -5.02
CA HIS A 283 -15.72 13.54 -3.75
C HIS A 283 -14.64 13.61 -2.67
N TYR A 284 -13.38 13.38 -3.04
CA TYR A 284 -12.28 13.53 -2.10
C TYR A 284 -12.15 14.97 -1.59
N ALA A 285 -12.22 15.96 -2.48
CA ALA A 285 -12.16 17.38 -2.12
C ALA A 285 -13.33 17.82 -1.22
N GLU A 286 -14.52 17.23 -1.42
CA GLU A 286 -15.73 17.46 -0.61
C GLU A 286 -15.70 16.79 0.78
N GLY A 287 -14.68 16.05 1.11
CA GLY A 287 -14.57 15.43 2.42
C GLY A 287 -15.02 13.96 2.49
N ALA A 288 -15.40 13.33 1.39
CA ALA A 288 -15.77 11.92 1.37
C ALA A 288 -14.55 11.00 1.47
N ASN A 289 -14.71 9.85 2.12
CA ASN A 289 -13.78 8.74 2.01
C ASN A 289 -14.34 7.70 1.04
N MET A 290 -13.48 7.02 0.32
CA MET A 290 -13.89 6.18 -0.80
C MET A 290 -13.18 4.83 -0.79
N LEU A 291 -13.97 3.77 -0.99
CA LEU A 291 -13.44 2.46 -1.33
C LEU A 291 -13.52 2.26 -2.83
N VAL A 292 -12.48 1.70 -3.42
CA VAL A 292 -12.45 1.36 -4.84
C VAL A 292 -12.06 -0.10 -5.01
N LEU A 293 -12.75 -0.79 -5.92
CA LEU A 293 -12.37 -2.14 -6.33
C LEU A 293 -11.26 -2.07 -7.36
N ILE A 294 -10.16 -2.79 -7.11
CA ILE A 294 -9.04 -2.91 -8.03
C ILE A 294 -8.73 -4.37 -8.37
N SER A 295 -7.99 -4.57 -9.44
CA SER A 295 -7.33 -5.84 -9.76
C SER A 295 -5.89 -5.77 -9.29
N THR A 296 -5.46 -6.71 -8.46
CA THR A 296 -4.08 -6.78 -7.96
C THR A 296 -3.08 -7.31 -8.99
N TYR A 297 -3.52 -7.69 -10.18
CA TYR A 297 -2.70 -8.35 -11.21
C TYR A 297 -1.38 -7.61 -11.52
N ARG A 298 -1.38 -6.28 -11.50
CA ARG A 298 -0.16 -5.49 -11.72
C ARG A 298 0.77 -5.48 -10.51
N MET A 299 0.24 -5.72 -9.31
CA MET A 299 1.01 -5.71 -8.06
C MET A 299 1.63 -7.09 -7.77
N ASP A 300 0.81 -8.15 -7.82
CA ASP A 300 1.16 -9.50 -7.37
C ASP A 300 0.95 -10.61 -8.41
N ASN A 301 0.51 -10.27 -9.65
CA ASN A 301 0.08 -11.20 -10.71
C ASN A 301 -1.18 -12.02 -10.39
N ARG A 302 -1.92 -11.72 -9.32
CA ARG A 302 -3.19 -12.39 -9.01
C ARG A 302 -4.34 -11.68 -9.69
N LYS A 303 -5.25 -12.44 -10.29
CA LYS A 303 -6.49 -11.91 -10.89
C LYS A 303 -7.61 -11.94 -9.85
N SER A 304 -7.39 -11.32 -8.70
CA SER A 304 -8.38 -11.24 -7.62
C SER A 304 -8.98 -9.86 -7.54
N PRO A 305 -10.30 -9.74 -7.29
CA PRO A 305 -10.90 -8.45 -6.94
C PRO A 305 -10.40 -8.06 -5.54
N HIS A 306 -10.03 -6.82 -5.37
CA HIS A 306 -9.47 -6.33 -4.13
C HIS A 306 -9.98 -4.93 -3.81
N TRP A 307 -10.48 -4.74 -2.59
CA TRP A 307 -10.94 -3.46 -2.11
C TRP A 307 -9.80 -2.70 -1.43
N VAL A 308 -9.69 -1.44 -1.78
CA VAL A 308 -8.73 -0.50 -1.19
C VAL A 308 -9.43 0.80 -0.82
N VAL A 309 -8.89 1.56 0.13
CA VAL A 309 -9.41 2.88 0.49
C VAL A 309 -8.53 3.98 -0.09
N VAL A 310 -9.14 4.96 -0.76
CA VAL A 310 -8.43 6.12 -1.30
C VAL A 310 -7.99 7.02 -0.14
N SER A 311 -6.69 7.24 -0.01
CA SER A 311 -6.07 8.01 1.06
C SER A 311 -5.46 9.34 0.60
N GLY A 312 -5.48 9.64 -0.69
CA GLY A 312 -4.96 10.88 -1.24
C GLY A 312 -5.15 10.98 -2.75
N TYR A 313 -4.99 12.20 -3.26
CA TYR A 313 -5.13 12.49 -4.68
C TYR A 313 -4.31 13.72 -5.04
N ASP A 314 -3.51 13.64 -6.11
CA ASP A 314 -2.82 14.78 -6.70
C ASP A 314 -2.91 14.77 -8.25
N GLU A 315 -2.21 15.66 -8.91
CA GLU A 315 -2.23 15.80 -10.36
C GLU A 315 -1.72 14.56 -11.12
N ARG A 316 -0.97 13.66 -10.45
CA ARG A 316 -0.29 12.52 -11.06
C ARG A 316 -0.71 11.19 -10.54
N CYS A 317 -0.97 11.12 -9.23
CA CYS A 317 -1.23 9.90 -8.52
C CYS A 317 -2.58 9.93 -7.83
N LEU A 318 -3.15 8.76 -7.69
CA LEU A 318 -4.11 8.43 -6.66
C LEU A 318 -3.37 7.62 -5.62
N TYR A 319 -3.59 7.91 -4.36
CA TYR A 319 -3.00 7.19 -3.23
C TYR A 319 -4.05 6.31 -2.58
N PHE A 320 -3.67 5.12 -2.17
CA PHE A 320 -4.58 4.27 -1.42
C PHE A 320 -3.88 3.49 -0.30
N HIS A 321 -4.65 3.04 0.67
CA HIS A 321 -4.25 2.03 1.63
C HIS A 321 -4.71 0.66 1.14
N ASP A 322 -3.77 -0.28 1.19
CA ASP A 322 -4.01 -1.69 0.91
C ASP A 322 -4.19 -2.43 2.25
N PRO A 323 -5.34 -3.06 2.53
CA PRO A 323 -5.51 -3.82 3.77
C PRO A 323 -4.77 -5.16 3.79
N ASP A 324 -4.29 -5.65 2.62
CA ASP A 324 -3.64 -6.95 2.52
C ASP A 324 -2.15 -6.84 2.84
N LEU A 325 -1.79 -7.44 3.97
CA LEU A 325 -0.41 -7.62 4.37
C LEU A 325 0.07 -8.98 3.86
N GLU A 326 0.91 -9.00 2.83
CA GLU A 326 1.53 -10.25 2.37
C GLU A 326 2.54 -10.78 3.41
N VAL A 327 2.03 -11.51 4.40
CA VAL A 327 2.88 -12.19 5.39
C VAL A 327 3.44 -13.47 4.77
N GLY A 328 4.73 -13.48 4.46
CA GLY A 328 5.42 -14.68 4.00
C GLY A 328 5.66 -15.68 5.17
N PRO A 329 5.72 -17.00 4.90
CA PRO A 329 5.76 -18.04 5.94
C PRO A 329 7.03 -18.06 6.81
N TYR A 330 7.92 -17.09 6.67
CA TYR A 330 9.23 -17.03 7.37
C TYR A 330 9.62 -15.61 7.82
N GLN A 331 8.64 -14.76 8.07
CA GLN A 331 8.90 -13.39 8.50
C GLN A 331 8.95 -13.29 10.02
N SER A 332 9.89 -12.49 10.55
CA SER A 332 9.88 -12.07 11.95
C SER A 332 8.79 -11.00 12.18
N ILE A 333 8.43 -10.74 13.44
CA ILE A 333 7.51 -9.65 13.82
C ILE A 333 8.00 -8.29 13.24
N ALA A 334 9.32 -8.08 13.22
CA ALA A 334 9.91 -6.88 12.63
C ALA A 334 9.72 -6.80 11.10
N ASP A 335 9.73 -7.94 10.39
CA ASP A 335 9.45 -7.98 8.97
C ASP A 335 7.95 -7.71 8.68
N GLU A 336 7.03 -8.20 9.52
CA GLU A 336 5.60 -7.89 9.43
C GLU A 336 5.32 -6.40 9.58
N GLN A 337 5.93 -5.74 10.56
CA GLN A 337 5.81 -4.29 10.73
C GLN A 337 6.38 -3.51 9.56
N ARG A 338 7.49 -3.96 8.98
CA ARG A 338 8.11 -3.34 7.80
C ARG A 338 7.26 -3.50 6.55
N ASP A 339 6.65 -4.66 6.35
CA ASP A 339 5.79 -4.92 5.20
C ASP A 339 4.45 -4.15 5.30
N ALA A 340 3.93 -3.96 6.52
CA ALA A 340 2.75 -3.13 6.76
C ALA A 340 2.91 -1.70 6.21
N ILE A 341 4.11 -1.12 6.32
CA ILE A 341 4.42 0.21 5.80
C ILE A 341 4.21 0.31 4.29
N GLU A 342 4.50 -0.75 3.56
CA GLU A 342 4.33 -0.78 2.11
C GLU A 342 2.86 -0.75 1.67
N CYS A 343 1.95 -1.03 2.61
CA CYS A 343 0.51 -1.01 2.37
C CYS A 343 -0.15 0.36 2.62
N HIS A 344 0.62 1.34 3.11
CA HIS A 344 0.08 2.65 3.48
C HIS A 344 0.33 3.72 2.43
N HIS A 345 -0.73 4.44 2.04
CA HIS A 345 -0.66 5.62 1.18
C HIS A 345 0.19 5.38 -0.08
N ILE A 346 -0.18 4.32 -0.81
CA ILE A 346 0.56 3.82 -1.97
C ILE A 346 0.27 4.72 -3.16
N PRO A 347 1.27 5.36 -3.78
CA PRO A 347 1.08 6.17 -4.98
C PRO A 347 0.94 5.29 -6.22
N ILE A 348 -0.18 5.43 -6.94
CA ILE A 348 -0.42 4.81 -8.23
C ILE A 348 -0.61 5.91 -9.27
N ALA A 349 0.12 5.85 -10.38
CA ALA A 349 -0.11 6.78 -11.46
C ALA A 349 -1.56 6.69 -11.98
N ARG A 350 -2.15 7.81 -12.35
CA ARG A 350 -3.56 7.89 -12.78
C ARG A 350 -3.89 6.91 -13.92
N ASP A 351 -3.01 6.79 -14.90
CA ASP A 351 -3.21 5.87 -16.04
C ASP A 351 -3.15 4.39 -15.60
N ASP A 352 -2.26 4.07 -14.66
CA ASP A 352 -2.16 2.72 -14.09
C ASP A 352 -3.41 2.41 -13.24
N PHE A 353 -3.88 3.36 -12.44
CA PHE A 353 -5.11 3.23 -11.66
C PHE A 353 -6.34 3.03 -12.55
N ALA A 354 -6.46 3.77 -13.66
CA ALA A 354 -7.54 3.61 -14.62
C ALA A 354 -7.62 2.16 -15.16
N SER A 355 -6.47 1.51 -15.33
CA SER A 355 -6.40 0.11 -15.72
C SER A 355 -6.65 -0.85 -14.57
N MET A 356 -6.14 -0.56 -13.37
CA MET A 356 -6.28 -1.41 -12.17
C MET A 356 -7.72 -1.42 -11.64
N SER A 357 -8.45 -0.31 -11.78
CA SER A 357 -9.86 -0.20 -11.33
C SER A 357 -10.86 -0.91 -12.24
N MET A 358 -10.41 -1.76 -13.16
CA MET A 358 -11.25 -2.62 -14.02
C MET A 358 -10.99 -4.08 -13.71
N PHE A 359 -12.03 -4.79 -13.22
CA PHE A 359 -11.92 -6.18 -12.82
C PHE A 359 -12.67 -7.13 -13.77
N GLY A 360 -12.05 -8.27 -14.07
CA GLY A 360 -12.65 -9.37 -14.83
C GLY A 360 -12.87 -9.10 -16.32
N GLY A 361 -13.48 -10.07 -16.99
CA GLY A 361 -13.82 -9.99 -18.44
C GLY A 361 -14.88 -8.94 -18.74
N SER A 362 -15.82 -8.74 -17.82
CA SER A 362 -16.86 -7.71 -17.89
C SER A 362 -16.36 -6.30 -17.61
N ARG A 363 -15.08 -6.14 -17.24
CA ARG A 363 -14.48 -4.84 -16.89
C ARG A 363 -15.27 -4.11 -15.80
N LEU A 364 -15.68 -4.85 -14.76
CA LEU A 364 -16.39 -4.28 -13.61
C LEU A 364 -15.57 -3.15 -13.00
N ARG A 365 -16.21 -1.98 -12.87
CA ARG A 365 -15.70 -0.82 -12.17
C ARG A 365 -16.70 -0.40 -11.11
N THR A 366 -16.26 -0.29 -9.86
CA THR A 366 -17.15 0.07 -8.76
C THR A 366 -16.39 0.79 -7.64
N ALA A 367 -17.10 1.70 -6.98
CA ALA A 367 -16.65 2.41 -5.80
C ALA A 367 -17.80 2.59 -4.81
N VAL A 368 -17.45 2.74 -3.54
CA VAL A 368 -18.36 3.10 -2.45
C VAL A 368 -17.86 4.40 -1.84
N ILE A 369 -18.70 5.42 -1.84
CA ILE A 369 -18.39 6.75 -1.34
C ILE A 369 -19.08 6.92 0.01
N LEU A 370 -18.31 7.35 1.03
CA LEU A 370 -18.80 7.53 2.39
C LEU A 370 -18.66 8.97 2.85
N ARG A 371 -19.62 9.41 3.64
CA ARG A 371 -19.61 10.70 4.35
C ARG A 371 -20.11 10.52 5.78
N LYS A 372 -19.66 11.39 6.68
CA LYS A 372 -20.28 11.51 8.01
C LYS A 372 -21.70 12.07 7.83
N ARG A 373 -22.67 11.50 8.55
CA ARG A 373 -24.05 12.03 8.55
C ARG A 373 -24.17 13.32 9.33
#